data_54162f92c72e8153ad6ffa9b74c865ab
#
_entry.id   54162f92c72e8153ad6ffa9b74c865ab
#
_cell.length_a   1.000
_cell.length_b   1.000
_cell.length_c   1.000
_cell.angle_alpha   90.00
_cell.angle_beta   90.00
_cell.angle_gamma   90.00
#
_symmetry.space_group_name_H-M   'P 1'
#
loop_
_entity.id
_entity.type
_entity.pdbx_description
1 polymer ?
#
loop_
_entity_poly.entity_id
_entity_poly.type
_entity_poly.pdbx_seq_one_letter_code
_entity_poly.pdbx_strand_id
1 'polypeptide(L)'
;LPIEIFHWLRHDNMSVFPHLLLVADELAKVTVIEHFRSCSQTAPGFACGVNDLIAGPGANVTYVCAQEWSSNVIALQMNSTVVDHDASAMSLNLHVGAKYSRFESLSRLIGEGGRSDLLAVAVAKDQQEFDARTLQDHISPRTASDLLYKNVLDDRARTIFGGLIRVEPHAHFTDAYQKVRNL
;
A
#
# COMPACT_ATOMS: atom_id res chain seq x y z
N LEU A 1 15.23 -0.70 15.08
CA LEU A 1 14.01 -0.01 15.49
C LEU A 1 13.30 0.50 14.24
N PRO A 2 11.96 0.40 14.14
CA PRO A 2 11.21 0.98 13.04
C PRO A 2 11.23 2.53 13.09
N ILE A 3 11.05 3.14 11.93
CA ILE A 3 10.76 4.58 11.81
C ILE A 3 9.25 4.71 11.83
N GLU A 4 8.70 5.49 12.77
CA GLU A 4 7.27 5.76 12.84
C GLU A 4 6.97 7.20 12.41
N ILE A 5 5.99 7.35 11.50
CA ILE A 5 5.58 8.63 10.95
C ILE A 5 4.08 8.80 11.23
N PHE A 6 3.68 9.97 11.73
CA PHE A 6 2.29 10.27 12.05
C PHE A 6 1.77 11.44 11.21
N HIS A 7 0.68 11.20 10.50
CA HIS A 7 -0.06 12.21 9.74
C HIS A 7 -1.39 12.47 10.42
N TRP A 8 -1.67 13.74 10.77
CA TRP A 8 -2.85 14.11 11.53
C TRP A 8 -3.73 15.14 10.81
N LEU A 9 -5.01 14.81 10.64
CA LEU A 9 -6.06 15.80 10.41
C LEU A 9 -6.55 16.32 11.78
N ARG A 10 -6.11 17.51 12.17
CA ARG A 10 -6.32 18.06 13.51
C ARG A 10 -7.64 18.79 13.68
N HIS A 11 -8.19 19.32 12.60
CA HIS A 11 -9.41 20.12 12.60
C HIS A 11 -10.33 19.69 11.44
N ASP A 12 -11.59 20.09 11.56
CA ASP A 12 -12.59 19.89 10.51
C ASP A 12 -12.20 20.64 9.23
N ASN A 13 -12.57 20.06 8.08
CA ASN A 13 -12.32 20.61 6.75
C ASN A 13 -10.83 20.85 6.41
N MET A 14 -9.92 20.15 7.07
CA MET A 14 -8.51 20.18 6.71
C MET A 14 -8.22 19.25 5.53
N SER A 15 -7.16 19.61 4.80
CA SER A 15 -6.52 18.76 3.81
C SER A 15 -5.08 18.47 4.18
N VAL A 16 -4.61 17.24 3.90
CA VAL A 16 -3.22 16.83 4.10
C VAL A 16 -2.72 16.10 2.86
N PHE A 17 -1.47 16.38 2.49
CA PHE A 17 -0.82 15.84 1.29
C PHE A 17 0.54 15.24 1.67
N PRO A 18 0.57 14.12 2.39
CA PRO A 18 1.83 13.49 2.78
C PRO A 18 2.55 12.92 1.56
N HIS A 19 3.86 13.06 1.53
CA HIS A 19 4.73 12.39 0.57
C HIS A 19 5.92 11.78 1.30
N LEU A 20 6.03 10.46 1.23
CA LEU A 20 7.17 9.71 1.73
C LEU A 20 8.04 9.27 0.54
N LEU A 21 9.31 9.65 0.55
CA LEU A 21 10.33 9.04 -0.29
C LEU A 21 11.28 8.24 0.61
N LEU A 22 11.27 6.91 0.44
CA LEU A 22 12.17 6.00 1.11
C LEU A 22 13.14 5.38 0.10
N VAL A 23 14.42 5.64 0.28
CA VAL A 23 15.50 5.03 -0.50
C VAL A 23 16.33 4.14 0.42
N ALA A 24 16.25 2.85 0.23
CA ALA A 24 17.08 1.87 0.90
C ALA A 24 18.23 1.47 -0.04
N ASP A 25 19.44 1.90 0.29
CA ASP A 25 20.63 1.58 -0.48
C ASP A 25 21.00 0.09 -0.40
N GLU A 26 22.04 -0.31 -1.11
CA GLU A 26 22.53 -1.69 -1.18
C GLU A 26 22.60 -2.34 0.19
N LEU A 27 22.02 -3.55 0.33
CA LEU A 27 21.97 -4.39 1.53
C LEU A 27 21.31 -3.73 2.76
N ALA A 28 20.68 -2.56 2.62
CA ALA A 28 20.01 -1.88 3.71
C ALA A 28 18.80 -2.66 4.21
N LYS A 29 18.51 -2.56 5.51
CA LYS A 29 17.29 -3.12 6.12
C LYS A 29 16.56 -2.02 6.86
N VAL A 30 15.32 -1.75 6.46
CA VAL A 30 14.51 -0.68 7.04
C VAL A 30 13.07 -1.12 7.23
N THR A 31 12.48 -0.66 8.32
CA THR A 31 11.04 -0.77 8.58
C THR A 31 10.49 0.63 8.81
N VAL A 32 9.44 0.99 8.06
CA VAL A 32 8.71 2.24 8.22
C VAL A 32 7.25 1.92 8.52
N ILE A 33 6.69 2.62 9.49
CA ILE A 33 5.27 2.53 9.87
C ILE A 33 4.68 3.92 9.75
N GLU A 34 3.69 4.08 8.88
CA GLU A 34 2.92 5.32 8.75
C GLU A 34 1.54 5.18 9.38
N HIS A 35 1.21 6.13 10.23
CA HIS A 35 -0.09 6.25 10.88
C HIS A 35 -0.84 7.45 10.32
N PHE A 36 -2.02 7.21 9.79
CA PHE A 36 -2.89 8.23 9.22
C PHE A 36 -4.13 8.38 10.09
N ARG A 37 -4.25 9.49 10.83
CA ARG A 37 -5.26 9.67 11.87
C ARG A 37 -5.96 11.01 11.82
N SER A 38 -7.20 11.02 12.29
CA SER A 38 -7.98 12.23 12.57
C SER A 38 -8.15 12.42 14.08
N CYS A 39 -8.17 13.66 14.56
CA CYS A 39 -8.40 13.96 15.97
C CYS A 39 -9.86 13.73 16.41
N SER A 40 -10.79 13.67 15.46
CA SER A 40 -12.21 13.38 15.68
C SER A 40 -12.63 12.20 14.82
N GLN A 41 -13.57 11.39 15.31
CA GLN A 41 -14.12 10.24 14.59
C GLN A 41 -15.03 10.62 13.41
N THR A 42 -15.53 11.87 13.40
CA THR A 42 -16.51 12.36 12.41
C THR A 42 -16.07 13.61 11.68
N ALA A 43 -14.89 14.15 11.97
CA ALA A 43 -14.38 15.36 11.32
C ALA A 43 -14.25 15.15 9.79
N PRO A 44 -14.88 15.99 8.96
CA PRO A 44 -14.68 15.95 7.53
C PRO A 44 -13.28 16.43 7.16
N GLY A 45 -12.70 15.82 6.12
CA GLY A 45 -11.36 16.16 5.67
C GLY A 45 -11.03 15.50 4.35
N PHE A 46 -9.87 15.88 3.83
CA PHE A 46 -9.31 15.31 2.61
C PHE A 46 -7.85 14.92 2.82
N ALA A 47 -7.49 13.72 2.40
CA ALA A 47 -6.11 13.24 2.42
C ALA A 47 -5.72 12.74 1.02
N CYS A 48 -4.58 13.16 0.52
CA CYS A 48 -4.03 12.64 -0.72
C CYS A 48 -2.53 12.40 -0.54
N GLY A 49 -2.17 11.13 -0.28
CA GLY A 49 -0.80 10.72 0.02
C GLY A 49 -0.13 10.02 -1.14
N VAL A 50 1.19 10.15 -1.22
CA VAL A 50 2.05 9.41 -2.16
C VAL A 50 3.24 8.84 -1.40
N ASN A 51 3.55 7.57 -1.65
CA ASN A 51 4.74 6.93 -1.12
C ASN A 51 5.55 6.32 -2.25
N ASP A 52 6.81 6.71 -2.31
CA ASP A 52 7.82 6.15 -3.21
C ASP A 52 8.82 5.34 -2.39
N LEU A 53 8.82 4.02 -2.57
CA LEU A 53 9.67 3.08 -1.86
C LEU A 53 10.67 2.48 -2.86
N ILE A 54 11.95 2.69 -2.64
CA ILE A 54 13.02 2.19 -3.50
C ILE A 54 13.88 1.24 -2.68
N ALA A 55 13.85 -0.04 -3.05
CA ALA A 55 14.71 -1.08 -2.50
C ALA A 55 15.88 -1.33 -3.46
N GLY A 56 17.05 -0.82 -3.14
CA GLY A 56 18.31 -1.03 -3.89
C GLY A 56 18.80 -2.48 -3.78
N PRO A 57 19.89 -2.85 -4.46
CA PRO A 57 20.36 -4.23 -4.55
C PRO A 57 20.51 -4.90 -3.18
N GLY A 58 19.89 -6.07 -3.02
CA GLY A 58 19.91 -6.84 -1.77
C GLY A 58 19.23 -6.17 -0.57
N ALA A 59 18.59 -5.02 -0.74
CA ALA A 59 17.91 -4.32 0.34
C ALA A 59 16.63 -5.04 0.78
N ASN A 60 16.26 -4.84 2.04
CA ASN A 60 15.02 -5.37 2.63
C ASN A 60 14.19 -4.22 3.20
N VAL A 61 13.06 -3.92 2.58
CA VAL A 61 12.14 -2.85 2.97
C VAL A 61 10.86 -3.46 3.52
N THR A 62 10.49 -3.06 4.73
CA THR A 62 9.16 -3.34 5.30
C THR A 62 8.43 -2.03 5.50
N TYR A 63 7.29 -1.89 4.85
CA TYR A 63 6.41 -0.73 4.97
C TYR A 63 5.07 -1.14 5.56
N VAL A 64 4.62 -0.41 6.56
CA VAL A 64 3.30 -0.61 7.19
C VAL A 64 2.50 0.69 7.10
N CYS A 65 1.32 0.62 6.53
CA CYS A 65 0.34 1.70 6.48
C CYS A 65 -0.84 1.39 7.40
N ALA A 66 -1.06 2.20 8.42
CA ALA A 66 -2.23 2.15 9.28
C ALA A 66 -3.14 3.35 8.99
N GLN A 67 -4.11 3.17 8.09
CA GLN A 67 -5.05 4.21 7.71
C GLN A 67 -6.29 4.13 8.60
N GLU A 68 -6.41 5.12 9.50
CA GLU A 68 -7.45 5.25 10.52
C GLU A 68 -8.09 6.65 10.48
N TRP A 69 -8.36 7.18 9.29
CA TRP A 69 -9.04 8.46 9.12
C TRP A 69 -10.46 8.42 9.71
N SER A 70 -11.01 9.58 10.03
CA SER A 70 -12.41 9.68 10.45
C SER A 70 -13.38 9.18 9.37
N SER A 71 -14.58 8.80 9.77
CA SER A 71 -15.64 8.30 8.86
C SER A 71 -16.16 9.32 7.83
N ASN A 72 -15.72 10.58 7.87
CA ASN A 72 -16.09 11.63 6.93
C ASN A 72 -14.92 12.15 6.09
N VAL A 73 -13.78 11.47 6.11
CA VAL A 73 -12.62 11.80 5.26
C VAL A 73 -12.75 11.13 3.91
N ILE A 74 -12.35 11.84 2.86
CA ILE A 74 -12.02 11.27 1.55
C ILE A 74 -10.52 11.08 1.51
N ALA A 75 -10.06 9.85 1.30
CA ALA A 75 -8.65 9.50 1.31
C ALA A 75 -8.22 8.90 -0.04
N LEU A 76 -7.19 9.47 -0.62
CA LEU A 76 -6.51 8.95 -1.80
C LEU A 76 -5.08 8.61 -1.41
N GLN A 77 -4.60 7.42 -1.74
CA GLN A 77 -3.25 6.97 -1.45
C GLN A 77 -2.67 6.24 -2.64
N MET A 78 -1.49 6.64 -3.06
CA MET A 78 -0.69 5.93 -4.07
C MET A 78 0.62 5.47 -3.46
N ASN A 79 0.92 4.17 -3.60
CA ASN A 79 2.20 3.59 -3.23
C ASN A 79 2.91 3.10 -4.49
N SER A 80 4.11 3.60 -4.72
CA SER A 80 5.02 3.16 -5.78
C SER A 80 6.20 2.45 -5.14
N THR A 81 6.43 1.20 -5.51
CA THR A 81 7.54 0.39 -5.00
C THR A 81 8.42 -0.07 -6.15
N VAL A 82 9.70 0.19 -6.04
CA VAL A 82 10.72 -0.29 -7.00
C VAL A 82 11.64 -1.26 -6.27
N VAL A 83 11.81 -2.45 -6.83
CA VAL A 83 12.61 -3.53 -6.25
C VAL A 83 13.72 -3.91 -7.21
N ASP A 84 14.95 -3.74 -6.76
CA ASP A 84 16.15 -4.03 -7.51
C ASP A 84 16.62 -5.48 -7.30
N HIS A 85 17.83 -5.81 -7.78
CA HIS A 85 18.43 -7.13 -7.78
C HIS A 85 18.51 -7.73 -6.37
N ASP A 86 18.00 -8.97 -6.21
CA ASP A 86 17.96 -9.71 -4.95
C ASP A 86 17.35 -8.93 -3.77
N ALA A 87 16.64 -7.84 -4.04
CA ALA A 87 15.99 -7.04 -3.02
C ALA A 87 14.60 -7.58 -2.68
N SER A 88 14.10 -7.22 -1.51
CA SER A 88 12.73 -7.53 -1.10
C SER A 88 11.99 -6.32 -0.53
N ALA A 89 10.74 -6.16 -0.90
CA ALA A 89 9.84 -5.16 -0.35
C ALA A 89 8.54 -5.83 0.11
N MET A 90 8.20 -5.67 1.39
CA MET A 90 6.91 -6.08 1.93
C MET A 90 6.12 -4.84 2.33
N SER A 91 4.88 -4.75 1.85
CA SER A 91 3.94 -3.70 2.20
C SER A 91 2.72 -4.30 2.90
N LEU A 92 2.46 -3.88 4.13
CA LEU A 92 1.26 -4.23 4.90
C LEU A 92 0.35 -3.01 5.02
N ASN A 93 -0.86 -3.08 4.49
CA ASN A 93 -1.80 -1.97 4.44
C ASN A 93 -3.07 -2.30 5.22
N LEU A 94 -3.35 -1.53 6.26
CA LEU A 94 -4.56 -1.61 7.06
C LEU A 94 -5.46 -0.40 6.74
N HIS A 95 -6.63 -0.65 6.17
CA HIS A 95 -7.63 0.36 5.83
C HIS A 95 -8.88 0.16 6.68
N VAL A 96 -9.06 1.02 7.67
CA VAL A 96 -10.22 0.94 8.60
C VAL A 96 -10.99 2.25 8.72
N GLY A 97 -10.44 3.35 8.22
CA GLY A 97 -11.05 4.67 8.26
C GLY A 97 -11.43 5.19 6.88
N ALA A 98 -11.89 6.45 6.85
CA ALA A 98 -12.40 7.20 5.72
C ALA A 98 -13.87 6.85 5.35
N LYS A 99 -14.56 7.80 4.75
CA LYS A 99 -15.85 7.61 4.09
C LYS A 99 -15.66 6.95 2.73
N TYR A 100 -14.70 7.45 1.98
CA TYR A 100 -14.22 6.92 0.71
C TYR A 100 -12.71 6.80 0.77
N SER A 101 -12.18 5.64 0.41
CA SER A 101 -10.74 5.42 0.31
C SER A 101 -10.39 4.83 -1.05
N ARG A 102 -9.53 5.52 -1.79
CA ARG A 102 -8.89 5.00 -3.00
C ARG A 102 -7.44 4.69 -2.71
N PHE A 103 -7.08 3.42 -2.84
CA PHE A 103 -5.71 2.93 -2.67
C PHE A 103 -5.17 2.40 -4.00
N GLU A 104 -4.07 2.93 -4.46
CA GLU A 104 -3.36 2.43 -5.63
C GLU A 104 -1.96 1.95 -5.22
N SER A 105 -1.57 0.78 -5.68
CA SER A 105 -0.24 0.22 -5.41
C SER A 105 0.39 -0.31 -6.68
N LEU A 106 1.54 0.23 -7.00
CA LEU A 106 2.37 -0.20 -8.12
C LEU A 106 3.67 -0.80 -7.57
N SER A 107 3.94 -2.06 -7.87
CA SER A 107 5.22 -2.71 -7.60
C SER A 107 5.93 -3.00 -8.90
N ARG A 108 7.15 -2.51 -9.07
CA ARG A 108 8.01 -2.74 -10.22
C ARG A 108 9.25 -3.53 -9.83
N LEU A 109 9.35 -4.76 -10.30
CA LEU A 109 10.48 -5.64 -10.04
C LEU A 109 11.47 -5.51 -11.21
N ILE A 110 12.43 -4.59 -11.03
CA ILE A 110 13.38 -4.17 -12.07
C ILE A 110 14.68 -4.96 -12.05
N GLY A 111 15.01 -5.61 -10.92
CA GLY A 111 16.22 -6.42 -10.76
C GLY A 111 15.90 -7.91 -10.69
N GLU A 112 16.80 -8.74 -11.21
CA GLU A 112 16.70 -10.20 -11.14
C GLU A 112 16.68 -10.66 -9.67
N GLY A 113 15.85 -11.68 -9.33
CA GLY A 113 15.73 -12.18 -7.97
C GLY A 113 14.91 -11.28 -7.04
N GLY A 114 14.40 -10.14 -7.52
CA GLY A 114 13.58 -9.22 -6.73
C GLY A 114 12.26 -9.82 -6.27
N ARG A 115 11.83 -9.46 -5.05
CA ARG A 115 10.56 -9.92 -4.44
C ARG A 115 9.72 -8.76 -3.92
N SER A 116 8.40 -8.76 -4.22
CA SER A 116 7.44 -7.79 -3.71
C SER A 116 6.21 -8.49 -3.12
N ASP A 117 5.98 -8.33 -1.82
CA ASP A 117 4.79 -8.85 -1.14
C ASP A 117 3.85 -7.70 -0.75
N LEU A 118 2.59 -7.78 -1.17
CA LEU A 118 1.55 -6.82 -0.82
C LEU A 118 0.46 -7.51 0.01
N LEU A 119 0.41 -7.19 1.29
CA LEU A 119 -0.61 -7.65 2.21
C LEU A 119 -1.54 -6.48 2.54
N ALA A 120 -2.85 -6.71 2.48
CA ALA A 120 -3.80 -5.68 2.84
C ALA A 120 -5.03 -6.26 3.56
N VAL A 121 -5.51 -5.50 4.53
CA VAL A 121 -6.78 -5.74 5.21
C VAL A 121 -7.61 -4.47 5.14
N ALA A 122 -8.82 -4.57 4.59
CA ALA A 122 -9.81 -3.52 4.60
C ALA A 122 -10.99 -3.93 5.48
N VAL A 123 -11.29 -3.13 6.50
CA VAL A 123 -12.46 -3.33 7.36
C VAL A 123 -13.39 -2.13 7.17
N ALA A 124 -14.51 -2.36 6.50
CA ALA A 124 -15.46 -1.31 6.17
C ALA A 124 -16.85 -1.61 6.75
N LYS A 125 -17.51 -0.57 7.25
CA LYS A 125 -18.85 -0.64 7.85
C LYS A 125 -19.70 0.56 7.41
N ASP A 126 -20.96 0.55 7.82
CA ASP A 126 -21.94 1.60 7.52
C ASP A 126 -22.12 1.83 6.00
N GLN A 127 -21.63 2.93 5.50
CA GLN A 127 -21.68 3.33 4.07
C GLN A 127 -20.27 3.63 3.52
N GLN A 128 -19.23 3.08 4.16
CA GLN A 128 -17.86 3.26 3.68
C GLN A 128 -17.67 2.57 2.33
N GLU A 129 -16.88 3.20 1.47
CA GLU A 129 -16.51 2.64 0.16
C GLU A 129 -15.00 2.66 0.00
N PHE A 130 -14.40 1.49 -0.21
CA PHE A 130 -12.96 1.35 -0.44
C PHE A 130 -12.71 0.77 -1.82
N ASP A 131 -11.91 1.47 -2.62
CA ASP A 131 -11.49 1.05 -3.96
C ASP A 131 -9.97 0.84 -3.98
N ALA A 132 -9.54 -0.39 -4.25
CA ALA A 132 -8.14 -0.75 -4.33
C ALA A 132 -7.76 -1.15 -5.76
N ARG A 133 -6.65 -0.59 -6.25
CA ARG A 133 -6.06 -0.92 -7.55
C ARG A 133 -4.60 -1.30 -7.37
N THR A 134 -4.21 -2.42 -7.95
CA THR A 134 -2.84 -2.90 -7.82
C THR A 134 -2.26 -3.28 -9.17
N LEU A 135 -0.98 -3.01 -9.34
CA LEU A 135 -0.19 -3.51 -10.46
C LEU A 135 1.12 -4.11 -9.93
N GLN A 136 1.33 -5.38 -10.23
CA GLN A 136 2.59 -6.06 -10.01
C GLN A 136 3.28 -6.24 -11.36
N ASP A 137 4.37 -5.50 -11.58
CA ASP A 137 5.05 -5.38 -12.86
C ASP A 137 6.41 -6.10 -12.81
N HIS A 138 6.47 -7.28 -13.40
CA HIS A 138 7.66 -8.11 -13.48
C HIS A 138 8.45 -7.75 -14.74
N ILE A 139 9.50 -6.94 -14.56
CA ILE A 139 10.35 -6.43 -15.66
C ILE A 139 11.56 -7.34 -15.86
N SER A 140 12.14 -7.86 -14.77
CA SER A 140 13.32 -8.72 -14.81
C SER A 140 12.98 -10.20 -14.56
N PRO A 141 13.82 -11.14 -14.97
CA PRO A 141 13.61 -12.57 -14.76
C PRO A 141 13.75 -12.97 -13.28
N ARG A 142 13.25 -14.15 -12.95
CA ARG A 142 13.33 -14.77 -11.61
C ARG A 142 12.77 -13.90 -10.48
N THR A 143 11.84 -13.02 -10.78
CA THR A 143 11.18 -12.16 -9.79
C THR A 143 9.98 -12.87 -9.18
N ALA A 144 9.66 -12.53 -7.93
CA ALA A 144 8.51 -13.09 -7.23
C ALA A 144 7.59 -12.00 -6.67
N SER A 145 6.28 -12.24 -6.73
CA SER A 145 5.31 -11.38 -6.06
C SER A 145 4.15 -12.18 -5.44
N ASP A 146 3.73 -11.76 -4.25
CA ASP A 146 2.52 -12.29 -3.61
C ASP A 146 1.62 -11.13 -3.17
N LEU A 147 0.34 -11.22 -3.54
CA LEU A 147 -0.68 -10.29 -3.12
C LEU A 147 -1.79 -11.01 -2.38
N LEU A 148 -2.00 -10.62 -1.13
CA LEU A 148 -3.15 -11.05 -0.35
C LEU A 148 -3.96 -9.85 0.12
N TYR A 149 -5.16 -9.68 -0.43
CA TYR A 149 -6.11 -8.65 -0.03
C TYR A 149 -7.32 -9.28 0.67
N LYS A 150 -7.59 -8.89 1.91
CA LYS A 150 -8.75 -9.33 2.67
C LYS A 150 -9.69 -8.18 2.94
N ASN A 151 -10.98 -8.37 2.61
CA ASN A 151 -12.05 -7.44 2.93
C ASN A 151 -12.96 -8.03 4.00
N VAL A 152 -13.24 -7.25 5.03
CA VAL A 152 -14.26 -7.53 6.03
C VAL A 152 -15.30 -6.44 5.93
N LEU A 153 -16.54 -6.80 5.60
CA LEU A 153 -17.61 -5.85 5.29
C LEU A 153 -18.77 -6.05 6.25
N ASP A 154 -19.33 -4.94 6.72
CA ASP A 154 -20.55 -4.90 7.52
C ASP A 154 -21.51 -3.84 6.99
N ASP A 155 -22.80 -3.95 7.31
CA ASP A 155 -23.89 -3.07 6.90
C ASP A 155 -24.01 -2.91 5.36
N ARG A 156 -23.86 -1.66 4.87
CA ARG A 156 -23.92 -1.30 3.44
C ARG A 156 -22.57 -0.92 2.86
N ALA A 157 -21.50 -1.26 3.56
CA ALA A 157 -20.17 -0.96 3.08
C ALA A 157 -19.85 -1.68 1.77
N ARG A 158 -19.00 -1.09 0.96
CA ARG A 158 -18.61 -1.60 -0.35
C ARG A 158 -17.09 -1.61 -0.50
N THR A 159 -16.58 -2.67 -1.11
CA THR A 159 -15.20 -2.69 -1.58
C THR A 159 -15.14 -3.03 -3.06
N ILE A 160 -14.24 -2.37 -3.76
CA ILE A 160 -13.93 -2.61 -5.16
C ILE A 160 -12.45 -2.98 -5.22
N PHE A 161 -12.13 -4.05 -5.91
CA PHE A 161 -10.74 -4.45 -6.13
C PHE A 161 -10.48 -4.68 -7.60
N GLY A 162 -9.38 -4.14 -8.12
CA GLY A 162 -8.88 -4.41 -9.45
C GLY A 162 -7.37 -4.61 -9.39
N GLY A 163 -6.91 -5.82 -9.67
CA GLY A 163 -5.49 -6.16 -9.69
C GLY A 163 -5.03 -6.61 -11.07
N LEU A 164 -3.82 -6.23 -11.43
CA LEU A 164 -3.15 -6.66 -12.65
C LEU A 164 -1.75 -7.17 -12.30
N ILE A 165 -1.41 -8.34 -12.84
CA ILE A 165 -0.04 -8.84 -12.90
C ILE A 165 0.41 -8.70 -14.35
N ARG A 166 1.52 -8.00 -14.56
CA ARG A 166 2.16 -7.87 -15.86
C ARG A 166 3.53 -8.54 -15.81
N VAL A 167 3.79 -9.40 -16.77
CA VAL A 167 5.07 -10.07 -16.93
C VAL A 167 5.62 -9.66 -18.30
N GLU A 168 6.75 -8.97 -18.31
CA GLU A 168 7.37 -8.52 -19.54
C GLU A 168 7.95 -9.71 -20.34
N PRO A 169 8.08 -9.63 -21.67
CA PRO A 169 8.47 -10.76 -22.52
C PRO A 169 9.77 -11.44 -22.12
N HIS A 170 10.68 -10.72 -21.47
CA HIS A 170 12.00 -11.24 -21.04
C HIS A 170 12.05 -11.65 -19.56
N ALA A 171 10.97 -11.46 -18.80
CA ALA A 171 10.89 -11.79 -17.40
C ALA A 171 10.59 -13.28 -17.18
N HIS A 172 11.50 -14.16 -17.62
CA HIS A 172 11.35 -15.60 -17.47
C HIS A 172 11.48 -16.06 -16.03
N PHE A 173 10.85 -17.20 -15.69
CA PHE A 173 10.88 -17.82 -14.37
C PHE A 173 10.28 -16.93 -13.25
N THR A 174 9.33 -16.09 -13.63
CA THR A 174 8.56 -15.29 -12.67
C THR A 174 7.58 -16.17 -11.89
N ASP A 175 7.49 -15.95 -10.57
CA ASP A 175 6.49 -16.53 -9.69
C ASP A 175 5.58 -15.42 -9.17
N ALA A 176 4.32 -15.40 -9.60
CA ALA A 176 3.40 -14.32 -9.30
C ALA A 176 2.05 -14.85 -8.83
N TYR A 177 1.63 -14.45 -7.64
CA TYR A 177 0.38 -14.88 -7.04
C TYR A 177 -0.46 -13.69 -6.58
N GLN A 178 -1.79 -13.79 -6.78
CA GLN A 178 -2.73 -12.79 -6.30
C GLN A 178 -3.98 -13.47 -5.74
N LYS A 179 -4.38 -13.08 -4.53
CA LYS A 179 -5.56 -13.59 -3.86
C LYS A 179 -6.36 -12.48 -3.19
N VAL A 180 -7.66 -12.46 -3.46
CA VAL A 180 -8.62 -11.58 -2.76
C VAL A 180 -9.61 -12.44 -2.00
N ARG A 181 -9.91 -12.08 -0.78
CA ARG A 181 -10.92 -12.74 0.06
C ARG A 181 -11.87 -11.72 0.64
N ASN A 182 -13.17 -11.99 0.54
CA ASN A 182 -14.23 -11.21 1.16
C ASN A 182 -14.88 -12.05 2.25
N LEU A 183 -15.05 -11.45 3.42
CA LEU A 183 -15.61 -12.05 4.62
C LEU A 183 -16.82 -11.25 5.09
#